data_953f76fc92f6a8e3d396f2df3680fec6
#
_entry.id   953f76fc92f6a8e3d396f2df3680fec6
#
_cell.length_a   1.000
_cell.length_b   1.000
_cell.length_c   1.000
_cell.angle_alpha   90.00
_cell.angle_beta   90.00
_cell.angle_gamma   90.00
#
_symmetry.space_group_name_H-M   'P 1'
#
loop_
_entity.id
_entity.type
_entity.pdbx_description
1 polymer ?
#
loop_
_entity_poly.entity_id
_entity_poly.type
_entity_poly.pdbx_seq_one_letter_code
_entity_poly.pdbx_strand_id
1 'polypeptide(L)'
;MADSLMNALKFLFELPADAHEFLIAELLDLDFYGFEQEADSLTAYVLQSQWNDTHREMLEGMMQQFPDSRLVETEEIEPRNWNEEWEQSIQPIQVGCFFITPSWRSVKPTDFNPSDGPVIPLLIDPKMSFGTGYHPTTRLMLRALEELHTRSDAVRGAVVIDAGSGSGILGIAAAKLGASMVYAFDTDPVCLENAIENTERNGVSNMTTQTGGFGDVVLPQVADITLANIHLAVLTHHMKDLCAITRPGGLVLLSGLLETDEQEIRRVAAEAGLEFLSMTQEEEWICCTFRSVI
;
A
#
# COMPACT_ATOMS: atom_id res chain seq x y z
N MET A 1 -7.79 -2.71 -20.63
CA MET A 1 -9.08 -3.40 -20.89
C MET A 1 -9.85 -3.22 -19.60
N ALA A 2 -11.04 -2.64 -19.66
CA ALA A 2 -11.85 -2.44 -18.47
C ALA A 2 -12.16 -3.83 -17.89
N ASP A 3 -11.74 -4.09 -16.65
CA ASP A 3 -12.26 -5.19 -15.87
C ASP A 3 -13.77 -5.01 -15.82
N SER A 4 -14.48 -5.90 -16.53
CA SER A 4 -15.93 -5.93 -16.45
C SER A 4 -16.27 -6.32 -15.02
N LEU A 5 -16.77 -5.36 -14.26
CA LEU A 5 -17.40 -5.59 -12.97
C LEU A 5 -18.40 -6.74 -13.17
N MET A 6 -18.12 -7.91 -12.60
CA MET A 6 -18.96 -9.09 -12.76
C MET A 6 -19.98 -9.11 -11.63
N ASN A 7 -21.27 -9.21 -12.00
CA ASN A 7 -22.33 -9.41 -11.02
C ASN A 7 -22.05 -10.68 -10.20
N ALA A 8 -22.24 -10.62 -8.91
CA ALA A 8 -22.14 -11.76 -8.02
C ALA A 8 -23.51 -12.10 -7.44
N LEU A 9 -23.70 -13.35 -7.08
CA LEU A 9 -24.83 -13.81 -6.28
C LEU A 9 -24.33 -14.07 -4.87
N LYS A 10 -25.06 -13.53 -3.89
CA LYS A 10 -24.86 -13.78 -2.47
C LYS A 10 -25.91 -14.77 -2.00
N PHE A 11 -25.49 -15.78 -1.30
CA PHE A 11 -26.32 -16.80 -0.70
C PHE A 11 -26.15 -16.75 0.81
N LEU A 12 -27.25 -16.59 1.55
CA LEU A 12 -27.26 -16.64 3.00
C LEU A 12 -27.84 -17.97 3.46
N PHE A 13 -27.03 -18.72 4.17
CA PHE A 13 -27.42 -19.99 4.80
C PHE A 13 -27.50 -19.79 6.32
N GLU A 14 -28.58 -20.28 6.93
CA GLU A 14 -28.62 -20.50 8.38
C GLU A 14 -28.23 -21.96 8.67
N LEU A 15 -27.19 -22.15 9.48
CA LEU A 15 -26.71 -23.47 9.92
C LEU A 15 -25.82 -23.32 11.16
N PRO A 16 -25.71 -24.42 11.97
CA PRO A 16 -24.81 -24.43 13.11
C PRO A 16 -23.33 -24.25 12.71
N ALA A 17 -22.54 -23.59 13.56
CA ALA A 17 -21.13 -23.26 13.29
C ALA A 17 -20.25 -24.50 12.98
N ASP A 18 -20.55 -25.65 13.56
CA ASP A 18 -19.83 -26.90 13.33
C ASP A 18 -20.08 -27.51 11.93
N ALA A 19 -21.12 -27.05 11.22
CA ALA A 19 -21.42 -27.46 9.86
C ALA A 19 -20.81 -26.53 8.79
N HIS A 20 -20.27 -25.34 9.16
CA HIS A 20 -19.75 -24.35 8.21
C HIS A 20 -18.66 -24.90 7.32
N GLU A 21 -17.64 -25.53 7.89
CA GLU A 21 -16.49 -26.07 7.14
C GLU A 21 -16.91 -27.13 6.12
N PHE A 22 -17.89 -27.96 6.47
CA PHE A 22 -18.41 -28.98 5.55
C PHE A 22 -19.20 -28.36 4.41
N LEU A 23 -20.05 -27.37 4.70
CA LEU A 23 -20.81 -26.67 3.66
C LEU A 23 -19.88 -25.86 2.75
N ILE A 24 -18.87 -25.19 3.28
CA ILE A 24 -17.87 -24.46 2.50
C ILE A 24 -17.16 -25.40 1.52
N ALA A 25 -16.73 -26.57 1.97
CA ALA A 25 -16.05 -27.53 1.10
C ALA A 25 -16.91 -27.94 -0.10
N GLU A 26 -18.20 -28.19 0.11
CA GLU A 26 -19.15 -28.56 -0.95
C GLU A 26 -19.45 -27.35 -1.87
N LEU A 27 -19.55 -26.12 -1.32
CA LEU A 27 -19.80 -24.91 -2.10
C LEU A 27 -18.62 -24.53 -2.99
N LEU A 28 -17.38 -24.85 -2.60
CA LEU A 28 -16.21 -24.66 -3.44
C LEU A 28 -16.29 -25.47 -4.74
N ASP A 29 -16.89 -26.66 -4.70
CA ASP A 29 -17.11 -27.49 -5.89
C ASP A 29 -18.20 -26.91 -6.83
N LEU A 30 -18.94 -25.91 -6.37
CA LEU A 30 -19.93 -25.14 -7.13
C LEU A 30 -19.44 -23.73 -7.51
N ASP A 31 -18.12 -23.55 -7.60
CA ASP A 31 -17.46 -22.28 -7.98
C ASP A 31 -17.71 -21.09 -7.05
N PHE A 32 -18.16 -21.33 -5.79
CA PHE A 32 -18.20 -20.27 -4.80
C PHE A 32 -16.77 -19.89 -4.39
N TYR A 33 -16.49 -18.57 -4.31
CA TYR A 33 -15.13 -18.05 -4.13
C TYR A 33 -14.93 -17.24 -2.84
N GLY A 34 -16.02 -16.83 -2.16
CA GLY A 34 -15.94 -16.00 -0.96
C GLY A 34 -16.93 -16.49 0.10
N PHE A 35 -16.51 -16.44 1.37
CA PHE A 35 -17.30 -16.93 2.50
C PHE A 35 -17.16 -16.01 3.70
N GLU A 36 -18.29 -15.70 4.37
CA GLU A 36 -18.34 -14.99 5.64
C GLU A 36 -19.06 -15.87 6.66
N GLN A 37 -18.42 -16.13 7.79
CA GLN A 37 -18.94 -16.99 8.84
C GLN A 37 -19.37 -16.15 10.04
N GLU A 38 -20.62 -16.34 10.49
CA GLU A 38 -21.13 -15.83 11.75
C GLU A 38 -21.54 -17.02 12.65
N ALA A 39 -21.99 -16.76 13.88
CA ALA A 39 -22.27 -17.84 14.85
C ALA A 39 -23.25 -18.91 14.33
N ASP A 40 -24.32 -18.48 13.64
CA ASP A 40 -25.43 -19.31 13.20
C ASP A 40 -25.73 -19.12 11.69
N SER A 41 -24.82 -18.52 10.93
CA SER A 41 -25.01 -18.29 9.50
C SER A 41 -23.71 -18.32 8.71
N LEU A 42 -23.83 -18.69 7.44
CA LEU A 42 -22.77 -18.63 6.43
C LEU A 42 -23.28 -17.85 5.24
N THR A 43 -22.55 -16.81 4.87
CA THR A 43 -22.75 -16.12 3.60
C THR A 43 -21.73 -16.62 2.58
N ALA A 44 -22.17 -16.94 1.37
CA ALA A 44 -21.31 -17.42 0.30
C ALA A 44 -21.56 -16.64 -1.00
N TYR A 45 -20.50 -16.46 -1.80
CA TYR A 45 -20.51 -15.66 -3.02
C TYR A 45 -20.08 -16.47 -4.23
N VAL A 46 -20.83 -16.34 -5.35
CA VAL A 46 -20.49 -16.94 -6.63
C VAL A 46 -20.68 -15.91 -7.75
N LEU A 47 -19.86 -15.95 -8.80
CA LEU A 47 -20.07 -15.07 -9.96
C LEU A 47 -21.36 -15.47 -10.69
N GLN A 48 -22.19 -14.48 -11.02
CA GLN A 48 -23.44 -14.71 -11.75
C GLN A 48 -23.21 -15.44 -13.08
N SER A 49 -22.07 -15.16 -13.75
CA SER A 49 -21.70 -15.82 -14.99
C SER A 49 -21.36 -17.31 -14.84
N GLN A 50 -21.02 -17.76 -13.64
CA GLN A 50 -20.72 -19.16 -13.32
C GLN A 50 -21.96 -19.90 -12.80
N TRP A 51 -22.96 -19.17 -12.29
CA TRP A 51 -24.18 -19.76 -11.73
C TRP A 51 -25.21 -20.13 -12.80
N ASN A 52 -25.66 -21.37 -12.80
CA ASN A 52 -26.62 -21.89 -13.78
C ASN A 52 -27.60 -22.88 -13.13
N ASP A 53 -28.55 -23.39 -13.92
CA ASP A 53 -29.58 -24.30 -13.41
C ASP A 53 -29.00 -25.62 -12.89
N THR A 54 -27.91 -26.13 -13.45
CA THR A 54 -27.22 -27.32 -12.95
C THR A 54 -26.64 -27.06 -11.54
N HIS A 55 -25.99 -25.92 -11.31
CA HIS A 55 -25.47 -25.56 -9.98
C HIS A 55 -26.61 -25.41 -8.96
N ARG A 56 -27.79 -24.88 -9.38
CA ARG A 56 -28.97 -24.80 -8.54
C ARG A 56 -29.46 -26.18 -8.10
N GLU A 57 -29.62 -27.12 -9.06
CA GLU A 57 -30.05 -28.52 -8.78
C GLU A 57 -29.05 -29.21 -7.85
N MET A 58 -27.75 -29.03 -8.07
CA MET A 58 -26.70 -29.57 -7.22
C MET A 58 -26.76 -28.99 -5.80
N LEU A 59 -26.93 -27.66 -5.66
CA LEU A 59 -27.09 -27.02 -4.36
C LEU A 59 -28.33 -27.55 -3.60
N GLU A 60 -29.48 -27.66 -4.28
CA GLU A 60 -30.70 -28.23 -3.69
C GLU A 60 -30.50 -29.65 -3.22
N GLY A 61 -29.81 -30.50 -4.02
CA GLY A 61 -29.46 -31.86 -3.65
C GLY A 61 -28.51 -31.93 -2.46
N MET A 62 -27.51 -31.10 -2.43
CA MET A 62 -26.53 -30.97 -1.36
C MET A 62 -27.18 -30.54 -0.04
N MET A 63 -28.05 -29.55 -0.07
CA MET A 63 -28.75 -29.04 1.13
C MET A 63 -29.56 -30.14 1.83
N GLN A 64 -29.97 -31.21 1.16
CA GLN A 64 -30.65 -32.35 1.78
C GLN A 64 -29.73 -33.14 2.73
N GLN A 65 -28.41 -32.99 2.60
CA GLN A 65 -27.42 -33.62 3.48
C GLN A 65 -27.20 -32.84 4.78
N PHE A 66 -27.70 -31.60 4.83
CA PHE A 66 -27.62 -30.70 5.96
C PHE A 66 -29.01 -30.37 6.55
N PRO A 67 -29.63 -31.35 7.28
CA PRO A 67 -31.03 -31.25 7.70
C PRO A 67 -31.32 -30.06 8.65
N ASP A 68 -30.30 -29.58 9.37
CA ASP A 68 -30.38 -28.44 10.29
C ASP A 68 -29.96 -27.11 9.63
N SER A 69 -29.84 -27.09 8.32
CA SER A 69 -29.47 -25.92 7.54
C SER A 69 -30.56 -25.53 6.55
N ARG A 70 -30.62 -24.25 6.22
CA ARG A 70 -31.51 -23.74 5.18
C ARG A 70 -30.86 -22.58 4.41
N LEU A 71 -31.12 -22.51 3.13
CA LEU A 71 -30.90 -21.31 2.34
C LEU A 71 -32.01 -20.29 2.68
N VAL A 72 -31.63 -19.14 3.23
CA VAL A 72 -32.56 -18.10 3.69
C VAL A 72 -32.82 -17.08 2.60
N GLU A 73 -31.77 -16.67 1.91
CA GLU A 73 -31.82 -15.57 0.95
C GLU A 73 -30.83 -15.80 -0.19
N THR A 74 -31.22 -15.37 -1.37
CA THR A 74 -30.33 -15.22 -2.52
C THR A 74 -30.51 -13.81 -3.07
N GLU A 75 -29.43 -13.04 -3.09
CA GLU A 75 -29.43 -11.66 -3.53
C GLU A 75 -28.46 -11.49 -4.71
N GLU A 76 -28.89 -10.79 -5.74
CA GLU A 76 -28.00 -10.34 -6.80
C GLU A 76 -27.26 -9.10 -6.31
N ILE A 77 -25.92 -9.21 -6.21
CA ILE A 77 -25.09 -8.08 -5.86
C ILE A 77 -24.64 -7.42 -7.16
N GLU A 78 -25.18 -6.24 -7.41
CA GLU A 78 -24.60 -5.36 -8.43
C GLU A 78 -23.16 -5.05 -8.03
N PRO A 79 -22.23 -5.09 -8.97
CA PRO A 79 -20.85 -4.76 -8.67
C PRO A 79 -20.79 -3.33 -8.15
N ARG A 80 -20.69 -3.19 -6.84
CA ARG A 80 -20.33 -1.92 -6.24
C ARG A 80 -18.85 -1.69 -6.46
N ASN A 81 -18.53 -0.62 -7.13
CA ASN A 81 -17.16 -0.17 -7.19
C ASN A 81 -16.80 0.45 -5.82
N TRP A 82 -16.53 -0.41 -4.84
CA TRP A 82 -16.09 0.00 -3.50
C TRP A 82 -14.88 0.94 -3.56
N ASN A 83 -14.04 0.78 -4.60
CA ASN A 83 -12.92 1.66 -4.83
C ASN A 83 -13.40 3.07 -5.21
N GLU A 84 -14.41 3.20 -6.05
CA GLU A 84 -14.96 4.51 -6.44
C GLU A 84 -15.62 5.24 -5.26
N GLU A 85 -16.40 4.53 -4.42
CA GLU A 85 -16.98 5.10 -3.20
C GLU A 85 -15.88 5.50 -2.21
N TRP A 86 -14.87 4.68 -2.03
CA TRP A 86 -13.70 4.97 -1.21
C TRP A 86 -12.89 6.14 -1.77
N GLU A 87 -12.60 6.15 -3.07
CA GLU A 87 -11.90 7.24 -3.75
C GLU A 87 -12.64 8.58 -3.57
N GLN A 88 -13.99 8.58 -3.70
CA GLN A 88 -14.80 9.78 -3.48
C GLN A 88 -14.77 10.26 -2.01
N SER A 89 -14.55 9.37 -1.06
CA SER A 89 -14.44 9.68 0.37
C SER A 89 -13.10 10.33 0.74
N ILE A 90 -12.05 10.17 -0.10
CA ILE A 90 -10.70 10.69 0.15
C ILE A 90 -10.74 12.22 0.27
N GLN A 91 -10.30 12.73 1.42
CA GLN A 91 -10.18 14.16 1.67
C GLN A 91 -8.72 14.59 1.51
N PRO A 92 -8.43 15.80 1.02
CA PRO A 92 -7.06 16.32 1.05
C PRO A 92 -6.52 16.36 2.48
N ILE A 93 -5.24 16.05 2.64
CA ILE A 93 -4.55 16.13 3.94
C ILE A 93 -3.25 16.89 3.82
N GLN A 94 -2.87 17.58 4.90
CA GLN A 94 -1.57 18.22 5.01
C GLN A 94 -0.66 17.42 5.94
N VAL A 95 0.56 17.16 5.48
CA VAL A 95 1.62 16.46 6.24
C VAL A 95 2.89 17.28 6.12
N GLY A 96 3.22 18.04 7.18
CA GLY A 96 4.31 19.01 7.10
C GLY A 96 4.11 20.00 5.95
N CYS A 97 5.13 20.19 5.12
CA CYS A 97 5.07 21.04 3.93
C CYS A 97 4.31 20.43 2.76
N PHE A 98 3.88 19.18 2.83
CA PHE A 98 3.18 18.49 1.74
C PHE A 98 1.67 18.61 1.89
N PHE A 99 0.99 18.94 0.79
CA PHE A 99 -0.47 18.89 0.67
C PHE A 99 -0.85 17.78 -0.31
N ILE A 100 -1.39 16.70 0.21
CA ILE A 100 -1.71 15.49 -0.54
C ILE A 100 -3.18 15.56 -0.93
N THR A 101 -3.47 15.44 -2.22
CA THR A 101 -4.83 15.48 -2.76
C THR A 101 -4.94 14.59 -3.99
N PRO A 102 -6.08 13.91 -4.20
CA PRO A 102 -6.31 13.22 -5.46
C PRO A 102 -6.55 14.20 -6.62
N SER A 103 -6.25 13.77 -7.85
CA SER A 103 -6.28 14.63 -9.05
C SER A 103 -7.68 15.13 -9.42
N TRP A 104 -8.74 14.42 -9.04
CA TRP A 104 -10.13 14.82 -9.29
C TRP A 104 -10.66 15.89 -8.32
N ARG A 105 -9.89 16.25 -7.30
CA ARG A 105 -10.24 17.36 -6.40
C ARG A 105 -9.52 18.63 -6.79
N SER A 106 -10.29 19.70 -6.94
CA SER A 106 -9.73 21.05 -7.13
C SER A 106 -9.12 21.55 -5.84
N VAL A 107 -7.83 21.84 -5.86
CA VAL A 107 -7.12 22.47 -4.74
C VAL A 107 -7.39 23.99 -4.77
N LYS A 108 -7.85 24.55 -3.66
CA LYS A 108 -8.06 26.00 -3.50
C LYS A 108 -7.00 26.58 -2.57
N PRO A 109 -6.61 27.85 -2.75
CA PRO A 109 -5.68 28.52 -1.81
C PRO A 109 -6.17 28.52 -0.36
N THR A 110 -7.48 28.41 -0.14
CA THR A 110 -8.10 28.34 1.19
C THR A 110 -7.95 26.97 1.87
N ASP A 111 -7.52 25.96 1.13
CA ASP A 111 -7.31 24.61 1.65
C ASP A 111 -5.97 24.49 2.40
N PHE A 112 -5.12 25.53 2.31
CA PHE A 112 -3.83 25.62 2.98
C PHE A 112 -3.91 26.51 4.22
N ASN A 113 -3.20 26.12 5.25
CA ASN A 113 -2.99 27.00 6.40
C ASN A 113 -1.76 27.89 6.13
N PRO A 114 -1.92 29.23 5.96
CA PRO A 114 -0.80 30.12 5.64
C PRO A 114 0.30 30.15 6.71
N SER A 115 0.01 29.72 7.93
CA SER A 115 0.99 29.65 9.03
C SER A 115 1.97 28.49 8.90
N ASP A 116 1.70 27.49 8.04
CA ASP A 116 2.50 26.27 7.93
C ASP A 116 3.66 26.40 6.90
N GLY A 117 3.87 27.60 6.38
CA GLY A 117 4.94 27.88 5.42
C GLY A 117 4.60 27.53 3.97
N PRO A 118 5.61 27.45 3.08
CA PRO A 118 5.40 27.07 1.69
C PRO A 118 4.89 25.64 1.57
N VAL A 119 3.80 25.43 0.84
CA VAL A 119 3.14 24.15 0.67
C VAL A 119 3.51 23.55 -0.67
N ILE A 120 3.89 22.27 -0.67
CA ILE A 120 4.23 21.47 -1.85
C ILE A 120 3.03 20.56 -2.17
N PRO A 121 2.30 20.81 -3.26
CA PRO A 121 1.19 19.93 -3.64
C PRO A 121 1.71 18.59 -4.16
N LEU A 122 1.09 17.50 -3.67
CA LEU A 122 1.26 16.15 -4.13
C LEU A 122 -0.08 15.63 -4.67
N LEU A 123 -0.19 15.47 -5.98
CA LEU A 123 -1.36 14.89 -6.64
C LEU A 123 -1.20 13.37 -6.64
N ILE A 124 -1.91 12.69 -5.76
CA ILE A 124 -1.79 11.24 -5.59
C ILE A 124 -3.16 10.59 -5.76
N ASP A 125 -3.31 9.87 -6.84
CA ASP A 125 -4.46 9.00 -7.06
C ASP A 125 -4.12 7.63 -6.48
N PRO A 126 -4.85 7.18 -5.45
CA PRO A 126 -4.45 6.00 -4.68
C PRO A 126 -4.55 4.70 -5.46
N LYS A 127 -5.58 4.52 -6.29
CA LYS A 127 -5.91 3.26 -6.93
C LYS A 127 -5.81 2.08 -5.94
N MET A 128 -5.28 0.94 -6.37
CA MET A 128 -5.05 -0.24 -5.53
C MET A 128 -3.67 -0.25 -4.86
N SER A 129 -2.89 0.84 -4.98
CA SER A 129 -1.53 0.91 -4.46
C SER A 129 -1.47 1.49 -3.05
N PHE A 130 -0.54 1.01 -2.24
CA PHE A 130 -0.23 1.61 -0.94
C PHE A 130 0.44 2.99 -1.11
N GLY A 131 0.35 3.84 -0.09
CA GLY A 131 1.01 5.16 -0.11
C GLY A 131 0.09 6.31 -0.50
N THR A 132 -1.15 6.31 -0.02
CA THR A 132 -2.13 7.38 -0.25
C THR A 132 -1.90 8.63 0.61
N GLY A 133 -0.97 8.57 1.55
CA GLY A 133 -0.75 9.62 2.55
C GLY A 133 -1.55 9.47 3.84
N TYR A 134 -2.61 8.65 3.86
CA TYR A 134 -3.46 8.47 5.04
C TYR A 134 -2.87 7.56 6.10
N HIS A 135 -2.02 6.62 5.72
CA HIS A 135 -1.41 5.71 6.68
C HIS A 135 -0.33 6.42 7.50
N PRO A 136 -0.23 6.19 8.83
CA PRO A 136 0.78 6.81 9.68
C PRO A 136 2.20 6.66 9.15
N THR A 137 2.56 5.48 8.63
CA THR A 137 3.90 5.22 8.10
C THR A 137 4.28 6.13 6.93
N THR A 138 3.33 6.41 6.02
CA THR A 138 3.56 7.34 4.90
C THR A 138 3.74 8.77 5.42
N ARG A 139 2.93 9.19 6.42
CA ARG A 139 3.06 10.52 7.04
C ARG A 139 4.40 10.67 7.76
N LEU A 140 4.83 9.65 8.50
CA LEU A 140 6.13 9.63 9.17
C LEU A 140 7.29 9.77 8.19
N MET A 141 7.27 9.03 7.08
CA MET A 141 8.30 9.11 6.03
C MET A 141 8.34 10.48 5.37
N LEU A 142 7.19 11.08 5.08
CA LEU A 142 7.10 12.44 4.49
C LEU A 142 7.67 13.50 5.45
N ARG A 143 7.34 13.42 6.75
CA ARG A 143 7.92 14.33 7.78
C ARG A 143 9.42 14.12 7.92
N ALA A 144 9.91 12.90 7.86
CA ALA A 144 11.35 12.62 7.89
C ALA A 144 12.08 13.22 6.67
N LEU A 145 11.50 13.10 5.47
CA LEU A 145 12.03 13.77 4.26
C LEU A 145 12.06 15.30 4.41
N GLU A 146 10.97 15.90 4.91
CA GLU A 146 10.91 17.34 5.19
C GLU A 146 11.98 17.75 6.20
N GLU A 147 12.16 17.00 7.26
CA GLU A 147 13.19 17.27 8.28
C GLU A 147 14.60 17.23 7.69
N LEU A 148 14.92 16.22 6.87
CA LEU A 148 16.20 16.14 6.17
C LEU A 148 16.42 17.32 5.23
N HIS A 149 15.36 17.76 4.53
CA HIS A 149 15.43 18.92 3.66
C HIS A 149 15.64 20.23 4.44
N THR A 150 14.87 20.45 5.51
CA THR A 150 14.87 21.73 6.24
C THR A 150 16.08 21.89 7.16
N ARG A 151 16.56 20.83 7.81
CA ARG A 151 17.66 20.89 8.78
C ARG A 151 19.05 20.82 8.14
N SER A 152 19.21 20.07 7.07
CA SER A 152 20.53 19.79 6.49
C SER A 152 20.61 19.99 4.98
N ASP A 153 19.50 20.33 4.33
CA ASP A 153 19.35 20.40 2.86
C ASP A 153 19.80 19.11 2.15
N ALA A 154 19.73 17.98 2.88
CA ALA A 154 20.30 16.71 2.40
C ALA A 154 19.54 16.13 1.21
N VAL A 155 18.29 16.53 0.98
CA VAL A 155 17.49 16.05 -0.16
C VAL A 155 17.83 16.79 -1.45
N ARG A 156 18.22 18.08 -1.36
CA ARG A 156 18.55 18.87 -2.54
C ARG A 156 19.79 18.35 -3.25
N GLY A 157 19.63 18.03 -4.53
CA GLY A 157 20.68 17.48 -5.36
C GLY A 157 21.00 16.00 -5.09
N ALA A 158 20.35 15.37 -4.13
CA ALA A 158 20.57 13.98 -3.77
C ALA A 158 20.04 13.02 -4.84
N VAL A 159 20.68 11.87 -4.94
CA VAL A 159 20.13 10.68 -5.58
C VAL A 159 19.33 9.92 -4.54
N VAL A 160 18.06 9.66 -4.84
CA VAL A 160 17.12 8.97 -3.94
C VAL A 160 16.71 7.64 -4.56
N ILE A 161 16.68 6.59 -3.75
CA ILE A 161 16.07 5.30 -4.10
C ILE A 161 14.81 5.12 -3.25
N ASP A 162 13.68 4.81 -3.89
CA ASP A 162 12.39 4.51 -3.26
C ASP A 162 12.05 3.04 -3.50
N ALA A 163 12.35 2.20 -2.50
CA ALA A 163 12.18 0.75 -2.55
C ALA A 163 10.79 0.35 -2.01
N GLY A 164 9.99 -0.34 -2.83
CA GLY A 164 8.59 -0.60 -2.55
C GLY A 164 7.78 0.70 -2.67
N SER A 165 7.85 1.33 -3.84
CA SER A 165 7.37 2.69 -4.06
C SER A 165 5.84 2.85 -3.97
N GLY A 166 5.07 1.77 -4.16
CA GLY A 166 3.61 1.81 -4.16
C GLY A 166 3.06 2.86 -5.12
N SER A 167 2.33 3.85 -4.59
CA SER A 167 1.81 4.99 -5.37
C SER A 167 2.87 5.95 -5.91
N GLY A 168 4.14 5.81 -5.50
CA GLY A 168 5.25 6.70 -5.84
C GLY A 168 5.34 7.95 -4.96
N ILE A 169 4.49 8.11 -3.95
CA ILE A 169 4.37 9.35 -3.17
C ILE A 169 5.68 9.82 -2.55
N LEU A 170 6.51 8.90 -2.00
CA LEU A 170 7.77 9.25 -1.34
C LEU A 170 8.81 9.72 -2.36
N GLY A 171 8.93 9.00 -3.47
CA GLY A 171 9.82 9.40 -4.57
C GLY A 171 9.42 10.74 -5.17
N ILE A 172 8.11 10.96 -5.40
CA ILE A 172 7.57 12.24 -5.90
C ILE A 172 7.87 13.37 -4.91
N ALA A 173 7.67 13.14 -3.60
CA ALA A 173 7.98 14.12 -2.56
C ALA A 173 9.47 14.48 -2.56
N ALA A 174 10.36 13.49 -2.63
CA ALA A 174 11.80 13.71 -2.72
C ALA A 174 12.20 14.53 -3.97
N ALA A 175 11.61 14.20 -5.14
CA ALA A 175 11.84 14.95 -6.38
C ALA A 175 11.40 16.40 -6.25
N LYS A 176 10.23 16.68 -5.66
CA LYS A 176 9.70 18.03 -5.43
C LYS A 176 10.50 18.81 -4.38
N LEU A 177 11.17 18.15 -3.44
CA LEU A 177 12.12 18.77 -2.51
C LEU A 177 13.48 19.09 -3.18
N GLY A 178 13.67 18.68 -4.44
CA GLY A 178 14.86 19.02 -5.24
C GLY A 178 15.91 17.91 -5.31
N ALA A 179 15.54 16.65 -5.10
CA ALA A 179 16.42 15.54 -5.43
C ALA A 179 16.85 15.63 -6.91
N SER A 180 18.09 15.27 -7.22
CA SER A 180 18.62 15.30 -8.59
C SER A 180 18.04 14.18 -9.45
N MET A 181 17.84 13.02 -8.85
CA MET A 181 17.29 11.82 -9.48
C MET A 181 16.64 10.92 -8.45
N VAL A 182 15.51 10.31 -8.82
CA VAL A 182 14.82 9.29 -8.03
C VAL A 182 14.71 8.00 -8.81
N TYR A 183 15.16 6.90 -8.22
CA TYR A 183 14.97 5.55 -8.74
C TYR A 183 13.96 4.83 -7.84
N ALA A 184 12.77 4.57 -8.36
CA ALA A 184 11.72 3.88 -7.64
C ALA A 184 11.49 2.49 -8.21
N PHE A 185 11.18 1.52 -7.36
CA PHE A 185 10.83 0.19 -7.80
C PHE A 185 9.79 -0.46 -6.87
N ASP A 186 8.99 -1.34 -7.46
CA ASP A 186 8.02 -2.16 -6.74
C ASP A 186 7.89 -3.53 -7.41
N THR A 187 7.58 -4.56 -6.65
CA THR A 187 7.37 -5.91 -7.17
C THR A 187 6.02 -6.06 -7.86
N ASP A 188 5.05 -5.21 -7.52
CA ASP A 188 3.71 -5.23 -8.09
C ASP A 188 3.63 -4.33 -9.34
N PRO A 189 3.32 -4.90 -10.53
CA PRO A 189 3.13 -4.10 -11.75
C PRO A 189 2.02 -3.05 -11.65
N VAL A 190 0.98 -3.29 -10.83
CA VAL A 190 -0.11 -2.32 -10.62
C VAL A 190 0.40 -1.09 -9.89
N CYS A 191 1.28 -1.28 -8.90
CA CYS A 191 1.97 -0.19 -8.21
C CYS A 191 2.83 0.62 -9.18
N LEU A 192 3.56 -0.05 -10.09
CA LEU A 192 4.37 0.63 -11.09
C LEU A 192 3.53 1.56 -11.99
N GLU A 193 2.43 1.06 -12.56
CA GLU A 193 1.53 1.85 -13.40
C GLU A 193 1.02 3.08 -12.65
N ASN A 194 0.59 2.89 -11.40
CA ASN A 194 0.12 3.98 -10.56
C ASN A 194 1.21 5.01 -10.25
N ALA A 195 2.42 4.57 -9.91
CA ALA A 195 3.55 5.46 -9.65
C ALA A 195 3.94 6.29 -10.90
N ILE A 196 3.90 5.71 -12.10
CA ILE A 196 4.13 6.42 -13.36
C ILE A 196 3.09 7.52 -13.55
N GLU A 197 1.80 7.19 -13.44
CA GLU A 197 0.72 8.17 -13.62
C GLU A 197 0.80 9.30 -12.59
N ASN A 198 1.04 8.97 -11.31
CA ASN A 198 1.21 9.99 -10.28
C ASN A 198 2.43 10.87 -10.52
N THR A 199 3.54 10.30 -11.02
CA THR A 199 4.75 11.04 -11.41
C THR A 199 4.44 12.06 -12.51
N GLU A 200 3.72 11.64 -13.56
CA GLU A 200 3.29 12.50 -14.66
C GLU A 200 2.36 13.63 -14.17
N ARG A 201 1.34 13.31 -13.34
CA ARG A 201 0.41 14.29 -12.76
C ARG A 201 1.11 15.36 -11.94
N ASN A 202 2.20 14.99 -11.29
CA ASN A 202 3.01 15.90 -10.49
C ASN A 202 4.02 16.72 -11.31
N GLY A 203 4.16 16.45 -12.62
CA GLY A 203 5.14 17.10 -13.49
C GLY A 203 6.58 16.79 -13.10
N VAL A 204 6.82 15.63 -12.47
CA VAL A 204 8.15 15.16 -12.07
C VAL A 204 8.81 14.48 -13.26
N SER A 205 9.98 14.96 -13.68
CA SER A 205 10.73 14.44 -14.85
C SER A 205 12.03 13.74 -14.48
N ASN A 206 12.43 13.82 -13.22
CA ASN A 206 13.65 13.23 -12.66
C ASN A 206 13.38 12.02 -11.77
N MET A 207 12.33 11.25 -12.08
CA MET A 207 12.01 9.99 -11.42
C MET A 207 11.85 8.91 -12.48
N THR A 208 12.46 7.75 -12.25
CA THR A 208 12.27 6.53 -13.03
C THR A 208 11.74 5.41 -12.16
N THR A 209 10.89 4.59 -12.75
CA THR A 209 10.24 3.47 -12.06
C THR A 209 10.56 2.15 -12.75
N GLN A 210 10.74 1.08 -11.98
CA GLN A 210 11.01 -0.27 -12.49
C GLN A 210 10.17 -1.30 -11.73
N THR A 211 9.65 -2.31 -12.42
CA THR A 211 9.06 -3.48 -11.76
C THR A 211 10.17 -4.45 -11.38
N GLY A 212 10.16 -4.92 -10.14
CA GLY A 212 11.09 -5.90 -9.61
C GLY A 212 11.43 -5.65 -8.15
N GLY A 213 12.10 -6.61 -7.54
CA GLY A 213 12.62 -6.53 -6.18
C GLY A 213 14.11 -6.22 -6.14
N PHE A 214 14.68 -6.31 -4.93
CA PHE A 214 16.13 -6.21 -4.74
C PHE A 214 16.84 -7.30 -5.56
N GLY A 215 17.82 -6.88 -6.38
CA GLY A 215 18.57 -7.78 -7.27
C GLY A 215 17.98 -7.93 -8.68
N ASP A 216 16.72 -7.58 -8.90
CA ASP A 216 16.08 -7.62 -10.22
C ASP A 216 16.18 -6.29 -10.97
N VAL A 217 16.17 -5.18 -10.22
CA VAL A 217 16.20 -3.82 -10.78
C VAL A 217 17.63 -3.36 -11.08
N VAL A 218 17.77 -2.56 -12.13
CA VAL A 218 19.06 -1.96 -12.50
C VAL A 218 19.11 -0.55 -11.92
N LEU A 219 19.99 -0.37 -10.93
CA LEU A 219 20.25 0.93 -10.32
C LEU A 219 21.56 1.48 -10.88
N PRO A 220 21.52 2.57 -11.69
CA PRO A 220 22.72 3.11 -12.34
C PRO A 220 23.75 3.68 -11.37
N GLN A 221 23.32 4.03 -10.15
CA GLN A 221 24.18 4.56 -9.11
C GLN A 221 23.61 4.27 -7.71
N VAL A 222 24.47 4.35 -6.69
CA VAL A 222 24.06 4.25 -5.30
C VAL A 222 23.37 5.52 -4.82
N ALA A 223 22.50 5.40 -3.82
CA ALA A 223 21.73 6.50 -3.28
C ALA A 223 22.47 7.32 -2.25
N ASP A 224 22.20 8.63 -2.22
CA ASP A 224 22.44 9.49 -1.06
C ASP A 224 21.42 9.21 0.05
N ILE A 225 20.17 8.92 -0.37
CA ILE A 225 19.05 8.61 0.52
C ILE A 225 18.28 7.42 -0.03
N THR A 226 18.10 6.39 0.79
CA THR A 226 17.25 5.23 0.48
C THR A 226 15.99 5.27 1.36
N LEU A 227 14.82 5.17 0.74
CA LEU A 227 13.51 5.13 1.37
C LEU A 227 12.96 3.71 1.24
N ALA A 228 12.41 3.17 2.33
CA ALA A 228 11.66 1.91 2.28
C ALA A 228 10.53 1.94 3.33
N ASN A 229 9.30 2.00 2.85
CA ASN A 229 8.09 1.90 3.68
C ASN A 229 7.43 0.55 3.45
N ILE A 230 8.03 -0.49 4.03
CA ILE A 230 7.72 -1.90 3.78
C ILE A 230 7.69 -2.64 5.12
N HIS A 231 6.91 -3.72 5.22
CA HIS A 231 6.79 -4.47 6.48
C HIS A 231 8.11 -5.15 6.93
N LEU A 232 8.24 -5.38 8.24
CA LEU A 232 9.44 -5.88 8.92
C LEU A 232 10.11 -7.08 8.23
N ALA A 233 9.33 -8.10 7.84
CA ALA A 233 9.88 -9.33 7.29
C ALA A 233 10.68 -9.11 5.99
N VAL A 234 10.22 -8.20 5.12
CA VAL A 234 10.93 -7.83 3.88
C VAL A 234 12.14 -6.97 4.21
N LEU A 235 12.00 -5.98 5.11
CA LEU A 235 13.13 -5.13 5.52
C LEU A 235 14.27 -5.94 6.13
N THR A 236 13.97 -6.88 7.03
CA THR A 236 14.99 -7.73 7.66
C THR A 236 15.68 -8.65 6.67
N HIS A 237 14.92 -9.20 5.70
CA HIS A 237 15.48 -10.05 4.66
C HIS A 237 16.44 -9.29 3.73
N HIS A 238 16.06 -8.05 3.35
CA HIS A 238 16.79 -7.24 2.37
C HIS A 238 17.64 -6.12 2.99
N MET A 239 17.93 -6.17 4.30
CA MET A 239 18.69 -5.10 4.96
C MET A 239 20.09 -4.89 4.38
N LYS A 240 20.75 -5.98 3.98
CA LYS A 240 22.07 -5.89 3.32
C LYS A 240 21.97 -5.27 1.94
N ASP A 241 20.91 -5.54 1.21
CA ASP A 241 20.66 -4.94 -0.11
C ASP A 241 20.40 -3.44 0.03
N LEU A 242 19.59 -3.04 1.02
CA LEU A 242 19.33 -1.63 1.36
C LEU A 242 20.64 -0.88 1.70
N CYS A 243 21.52 -1.52 2.47
CA CYS A 243 22.83 -0.94 2.76
C CYS A 243 23.69 -0.83 1.49
N ALA A 244 23.74 -1.87 0.66
CA ALA A 244 24.56 -1.92 -0.54
C ALA A 244 24.15 -0.91 -1.63
N ILE A 245 22.87 -0.56 -1.73
CA ILE A 245 22.38 0.47 -2.67
C ILE A 245 22.52 1.90 -2.11
N THR A 246 22.94 2.05 -0.86
CA THR A 246 23.16 3.35 -0.20
C THR A 246 24.66 3.59 -0.08
N ARG A 247 25.15 4.78 -0.52
CA ARG A 247 26.59 5.09 -0.41
C ARG A 247 27.05 5.18 1.05
N PRO A 248 28.37 5.01 1.31
CA PRO A 248 28.91 5.32 2.63
C PRO A 248 28.57 6.75 3.08
N GLY A 249 28.06 6.89 4.31
CA GLY A 249 27.56 8.15 4.86
C GLY A 249 26.17 8.56 4.36
N GLY A 250 25.57 7.82 3.43
CA GLY A 250 24.18 8.02 2.98
C GLY A 250 23.16 7.65 4.05
N LEU A 251 21.94 8.08 3.86
CA LEU A 251 20.84 7.90 4.81
C LEU A 251 19.86 6.83 4.36
N VAL A 252 19.34 6.06 5.30
CA VAL A 252 18.31 5.05 5.07
C VAL A 252 17.12 5.34 6.00
N LEU A 253 15.95 5.58 5.43
CA LEU A 253 14.70 5.81 6.14
C LEU A 253 13.82 4.57 5.99
N LEU A 254 13.46 3.95 7.11
CA LEU A 254 12.66 2.73 7.17
C LEU A 254 11.38 2.97 7.94
N SER A 255 10.25 2.58 7.37
CA SER A 255 8.94 2.58 8.02
C SER A 255 8.12 1.35 7.54
N GLY A 256 6.82 1.29 7.88
CA GLY A 256 6.04 0.05 7.76
C GLY A 256 6.30 -0.89 8.95
N LEU A 257 6.73 -0.32 10.07
CA LEU A 257 7.17 -0.97 11.29
C LEU A 257 6.27 -0.56 12.45
N LEU A 258 5.97 -1.50 13.33
CA LEU A 258 5.34 -1.23 14.62
C LEU A 258 6.40 -0.83 15.67
N GLU A 259 5.99 -0.15 16.73
CA GLU A 259 6.87 0.17 17.86
C GLU A 259 7.55 -1.09 18.42
N THR A 260 6.85 -2.21 18.45
CA THR A 260 7.38 -3.51 18.90
C THR A 260 8.52 -4.04 18.04
N ASP A 261 8.66 -3.56 16.79
CA ASP A 261 9.67 -4.00 15.85
C ASP A 261 11.01 -3.24 16.01
N GLU A 262 11.06 -2.17 16.83
CA GLU A 262 12.21 -1.28 16.97
C GLU A 262 13.50 -2.05 17.28
N GLN A 263 13.47 -2.93 18.27
CA GLN A 263 14.68 -3.65 18.69
C GLN A 263 15.23 -4.55 17.59
N GLU A 264 14.36 -5.24 16.87
CA GLU A 264 14.75 -6.16 15.82
C GLU A 264 15.30 -5.41 14.60
N ILE A 265 14.61 -4.34 14.14
CA ILE A 265 15.07 -3.57 12.98
C ILE A 265 16.42 -2.90 13.26
N ARG A 266 16.65 -2.37 14.47
CA ARG A 266 17.96 -1.78 14.87
C ARG A 266 19.06 -2.81 14.91
N ARG A 267 18.79 -4.00 15.43
CA ARG A 267 19.76 -5.11 15.48
C ARG A 267 20.18 -5.52 14.08
N VAL A 268 19.21 -5.80 13.18
CA VAL A 268 19.49 -6.24 11.81
C VAL A 268 20.18 -5.13 11.00
N ALA A 269 19.77 -3.87 11.19
CA ALA A 269 20.40 -2.72 10.55
C ALA A 269 21.88 -2.58 10.96
N ALA A 270 22.19 -2.71 12.25
CA ALA A 270 23.57 -2.65 12.73
C ALA A 270 24.43 -3.78 12.18
N GLU A 271 23.91 -5.01 12.08
CA GLU A 271 24.60 -6.16 11.47
C GLU A 271 24.88 -5.95 9.97
N ALA A 272 24.05 -5.16 9.28
CA ALA A 272 24.21 -4.81 7.88
C ALA A 272 25.12 -3.59 7.62
N GLY A 273 25.60 -2.91 8.66
CA GLY A 273 26.45 -1.72 8.53
C GLY A 273 25.67 -0.40 8.50
N LEU A 274 24.52 -0.34 9.16
CA LEU A 274 23.72 0.86 9.32
C LEU A 274 23.73 1.34 10.77
N GLU A 275 24.17 2.58 10.99
CA GLU A 275 24.15 3.25 12.29
C GLU A 275 22.79 3.90 12.53
N PHE A 276 22.15 3.62 13.66
CA PHE A 276 20.90 4.23 14.04
C PHE A 276 21.09 5.70 14.42
N LEU A 277 20.28 6.61 13.86
CA LEU A 277 20.35 8.04 14.12
C LEU A 277 19.16 8.53 14.95
N SER A 278 17.93 8.22 14.52
CA SER A 278 16.71 8.71 15.15
C SER A 278 15.51 7.82 14.82
N MET A 279 14.46 7.99 15.61
CA MET A 279 13.16 7.38 15.40
C MET A 279 12.07 8.43 15.66
N THR A 280 11.01 8.38 14.86
CA THR A 280 9.76 9.10 15.10
C THR A 280 8.61 8.10 15.15
N GLN A 281 7.56 8.45 15.88
CA GLN A 281 6.40 7.58 16.12
C GLN A 281 5.10 8.33 15.88
N GLU A 282 4.12 7.65 15.32
CA GLU A 282 2.73 8.09 15.22
C GLU A 282 1.83 6.87 15.47
N GLU A 283 1.01 6.95 16.52
CA GLU A 283 0.24 5.81 17.04
C GLU A 283 1.18 4.63 17.36
N GLU A 284 0.91 3.43 16.87
CA GLU A 284 1.76 2.24 17.03
C GLU A 284 2.87 2.12 15.98
N TRP A 285 2.95 3.04 15.02
CA TRP A 285 3.87 2.99 13.88
C TRP A 285 5.11 3.84 14.09
N ILE A 286 6.24 3.36 13.58
CA ILE A 286 7.53 4.06 13.68
C ILE A 286 8.17 4.28 12.31
N CYS A 287 9.00 5.34 12.24
CA CYS A 287 9.96 5.57 11.18
C CYS A 287 11.35 5.73 11.80
N CYS A 288 12.29 4.91 11.34
CA CYS A 288 13.67 4.91 11.78
C CYS A 288 14.59 5.49 10.71
N THR A 289 15.52 6.35 11.12
CA THR A 289 16.57 6.90 10.25
C THR A 289 17.91 6.28 10.63
N PHE A 290 18.62 5.80 9.63
CA PHE A 290 19.95 5.21 9.77
C PHE A 290 20.95 5.90 8.85
N ARG A 291 22.26 5.70 9.12
CA ARG A 291 23.37 6.10 8.25
C ARG A 291 24.15 4.86 7.83
N SER A 292 24.44 4.73 6.53
CA SER A 292 25.36 3.71 6.03
C SER A 292 26.80 4.03 6.49
N VAL A 293 27.50 3.03 7.07
CA VAL A 293 28.89 3.17 7.53
C VAL A 293 29.87 2.35 6.68
N ILE A 294 29.38 1.66 5.66
CA ILE A 294 30.19 0.82 4.75
C ILE A 294 29.92 1.20 3.31
#